data_800c38add1c885a33b7ffe3c76eafa29
#
_entry.id   800c38add1c885a33b7ffe3c76eafa29
#
_cell.length_a   1.000
_cell.length_b   1.000
_cell.length_c   1.000
_cell.angle_alpha   90.00
_cell.angle_beta   90.00
_cell.angle_gamma   90.00
#
_symmetry.space_group_name_H-M   'P 1'
#
loop_
_entity.id
_entity.type
_entity.pdbx_description
1 polymer ?
#
loop_
_entity_poly.entity_id
_entity_poly.type
_entity_poly.pdbx_seq_one_letter_code
_entity_poly.pdbx_strand_id
1 'polypeptide(L)'
;MERRDFIRICAAAAAAYAPSAFSAANMKSRFYERAQLVDEEKRPLRASSLAPGENYLFHYPFEGTPCFLLNLGRPTVQNVELKTEKGGSYVWPGGVGANRSIVSYSAICAHRMTYPTRQISFISYRDRASASKISRPNTIHCCSEHSEYDPAAGARVLAGPAPQPLSAILLEHDAASDTLTAIGTLGGEMFNAFFEKFEFKLALDYGADRARRRVAGVVPVTTLQNFCKQQVKC
;
A
#
# COMPACT_ATOMS: atom_id res chain seq x y z
N MET A 1 -38.10 52.37 8.79
CA MET A 1 -36.94 51.47 8.71
C MET A 1 -35.72 52.30 8.39
N GLU A 2 -34.85 52.50 9.39
CA GLU A 2 -33.67 53.32 9.21
C GLU A 2 -32.55 52.53 8.51
N ARG A 3 -31.72 53.22 7.70
CA ARG A 3 -30.60 52.63 6.95
C ARG A 3 -29.65 51.76 7.81
N ARG A 4 -29.63 51.99 9.10
CA ARG A 4 -28.79 51.26 10.10
C ARG A 4 -29.29 49.84 10.37
N ASP A 5 -30.60 49.57 10.26
CA ASP A 5 -31.22 48.25 10.49
C ASP A 5 -30.98 47.31 9.32
N PHE A 6 -30.92 47.85 8.07
CA PHE A 6 -30.62 47.07 6.88
C PHE A 6 -29.19 46.51 6.88
N ILE A 7 -28.22 47.30 7.36
CA ILE A 7 -26.81 46.89 7.47
C ILE A 7 -26.63 45.76 8.50
N ARG A 8 -27.39 45.78 9.59
CA ARG A 8 -27.36 44.75 10.64
C ARG A 8 -27.94 43.40 10.15
N ILE A 9 -28.99 43.43 9.31
CA ILE A 9 -29.61 42.27 8.76
C ILE A 9 -28.69 41.59 7.69
N CYS A 10 -27.98 42.40 6.87
CA CYS A 10 -27.02 41.85 5.91
C CYS A 10 -25.77 41.26 6.56
N ALA A 11 -25.32 41.78 7.70
CA ALA A 11 -24.16 41.22 8.43
C ALA A 11 -24.51 39.90 9.13
N ALA A 12 -25.76 39.69 9.56
CA ALA A 12 -26.21 38.42 10.15
C ALA A 12 -26.42 37.31 9.12
N ALA A 13 -26.78 37.64 7.87
CA ALA A 13 -26.96 36.67 6.77
C ALA A 13 -25.63 36.18 6.20
N ALA A 14 -24.54 36.97 6.25
CA ALA A 14 -23.23 36.57 5.76
C ALA A 14 -22.52 35.56 6.70
N ALA A 15 -22.87 35.52 7.99
CA ALA A 15 -22.30 34.57 8.94
C ALA A 15 -22.86 33.13 8.83
N ALA A 16 -23.99 32.93 8.10
CA ALA A 16 -24.64 31.62 7.94
C ALA A 16 -24.11 30.81 6.77
N TYR A 17 -23.23 31.38 5.93
CA TYR A 17 -22.60 30.70 4.80
C TYR A 17 -21.08 30.53 4.98
N ALA A 18 -20.62 30.31 6.20
CA ALA A 18 -19.29 29.76 6.38
C ALA A 18 -19.36 28.29 5.92
N PRO A 19 -18.63 27.87 4.84
CA PRO A 19 -18.53 26.46 4.54
C PRO A 19 -17.94 25.82 5.79
N SER A 20 -18.67 24.87 6.38
CA SER A 20 -18.13 23.99 7.39
C SER A 20 -16.86 23.40 6.77
N ALA A 21 -15.70 23.86 7.21
CA ALA A 21 -14.45 23.20 6.91
C ALA A 21 -14.59 21.79 7.49
N PHE A 22 -14.94 20.83 6.63
CA PHE A 22 -14.80 19.43 6.95
C PHE A 22 -13.34 19.25 7.31
N SER A 23 -13.06 19.18 8.59
CA SER A 23 -11.75 18.79 9.09
C SER A 23 -11.54 17.39 8.54
N ALA A 24 -10.75 17.27 7.48
CA ALA A 24 -10.37 15.99 6.92
C ALA A 24 -9.77 15.18 8.06
N ALA A 25 -10.46 14.12 8.49
CA ALA A 25 -10.00 13.29 9.59
C ALA A 25 -8.61 12.76 9.25
N ASN A 26 -7.61 13.18 10.02
CA ASN A 26 -6.25 12.72 9.83
C ASN A 26 -6.19 11.22 10.17
N MET A 27 -5.99 10.37 9.16
CA MET A 27 -5.95 8.92 9.36
C MET A 27 -4.70 8.54 10.15
N LYS A 28 -4.91 7.78 11.21
CA LYS A 28 -3.82 7.22 12.02
C LYS A 28 -3.38 5.88 11.46
N SER A 29 -2.11 5.55 11.71
CA SER A 29 -1.58 4.20 11.48
C SER A 29 -2.40 3.17 12.25
N ARG A 30 -2.64 2.01 11.62
CA ARG A 30 -3.26 0.87 12.27
C ARG A 30 -2.19 -0.17 12.57
N PHE A 31 -1.94 -0.39 13.84
CA PHE A 31 -0.97 -1.39 14.28
C PHE A 31 -1.61 -2.78 14.34
N TYR A 32 -0.81 -3.76 13.94
CA TYR A 32 -1.15 -5.18 13.98
C TYR A 32 -0.05 -5.93 14.74
N GLU A 33 -0.19 -7.23 14.88
CA GLU A 33 0.83 -8.08 15.46
C GLU A 33 2.16 -7.91 14.71
N ARG A 34 3.23 -7.82 15.46
CA ARG A 34 4.59 -7.69 14.89
C ARG A 34 4.98 -8.98 14.18
N ALA A 35 5.53 -8.87 12.97
CA ALA A 35 5.98 -10.00 12.19
C ALA A 35 7.35 -9.71 11.60
N GLN A 36 8.39 -10.39 12.10
CA GLN A 36 9.73 -10.30 11.56
C GLN A 36 9.79 -10.96 10.18
N LEU A 37 10.34 -10.26 9.20
CA LEU A 37 10.52 -10.80 7.87
C LEU A 37 11.67 -11.81 7.89
N VAL A 38 11.45 -12.99 7.31
CA VAL A 38 12.45 -14.07 7.24
C VAL A 38 12.59 -14.58 5.81
N ASP A 39 13.74 -15.17 5.50
CA ASP A 39 13.97 -15.85 4.23
C ASP A 39 13.27 -17.24 4.18
N GLU A 40 13.45 -17.98 3.10
CA GLU A 40 12.87 -19.32 2.90
C GLU A 40 13.40 -20.34 3.93
N GLU A 41 14.59 -20.13 4.49
CA GLU A 41 15.19 -20.94 5.56
C GLU A 41 14.80 -20.47 6.96
N LYS A 42 13.88 -19.51 7.08
CA LYS A 42 13.41 -18.90 8.34
C LYS A 42 14.48 -18.11 9.09
N ARG A 43 15.53 -17.67 8.43
CA ARG A 43 16.51 -16.75 9.00
C ARG A 43 16.02 -15.30 8.85
N PRO A 44 16.30 -14.41 9.80
CA PRO A 44 15.95 -13.01 9.67
C PRO A 44 16.45 -12.41 8.35
N LEU A 45 15.54 -11.84 7.57
CA LEU A 45 15.86 -11.23 6.28
C LEU A 45 16.61 -9.91 6.52
N ARG A 46 17.81 -9.81 5.96
CA ARG A 46 18.61 -8.57 6.04
C ARG A 46 18.11 -7.57 4.99
N ALA A 47 17.95 -6.32 5.42
CA ALA A 47 17.56 -5.23 4.52
C ALA A 47 18.56 -5.06 3.36
N SER A 48 19.87 -5.21 3.64
CA SER A 48 20.94 -5.14 2.65
C SER A 48 20.93 -6.29 1.62
N SER A 49 20.27 -7.41 1.91
CA SER A 49 20.16 -8.54 0.96
C SER A 49 19.07 -8.37 -0.09
N LEU A 50 18.21 -7.37 0.05
CA LEU A 50 17.14 -7.09 -0.92
C LEU A 50 17.72 -6.49 -2.19
N ALA A 51 17.67 -7.24 -3.28
CA ALA A 51 18.13 -6.75 -4.59
C ALA A 51 17.25 -5.58 -5.08
N PRO A 52 17.84 -4.48 -5.56
CA PRO A 52 17.09 -3.39 -6.16
C PRO A 52 16.28 -3.86 -7.38
N GLY A 53 15.03 -3.41 -7.46
CA GLY A 53 14.14 -3.73 -8.59
C GLY A 53 13.45 -5.09 -8.51
N GLU A 54 13.85 -5.97 -7.60
CA GLU A 54 13.22 -7.28 -7.42
C GLU A 54 11.88 -7.15 -6.69
N ASN A 55 10.91 -7.94 -7.13
CA ASN A 55 9.59 -8.03 -6.50
C ASN A 55 9.59 -9.12 -5.44
N TYR A 56 9.70 -8.75 -4.18
CA TYR A 56 9.48 -9.66 -3.06
C TYR A 56 8.05 -9.61 -2.59
N LEU A 57 7.53 -10.74 -2.12
CA LEU A 57 6.18 -10.92 -1.62
C LEU A 57 6.20 -11.57 -0.24
N PHE A 58 5.34 -11.10 0.65
CA PHE A 58 5.01 -11.71 1.93
C PHE A 58 3.53 -11.47 2.26
N HIS A 59 3.01 -12.05 3.31
CA HIS A 59 1.60 -11.90 3.69
C HIS A 59 1.48 -11.17 5.01
N TYR A 60 0.73 -10.08 5.04
CA TYR A 60 0.50 -9.25 6.23
C TYR A 60 -0.67 -8.27 6.01
N PRO A 61 -1.48 -7.93 7.00
CA PRO A 61 -1.50 -8.43 8.38
C PRO A 61 -2.24 -9.76 8.56
N PHE A 62 -2.71 -10.35 7.47
CA PHE A 62 -3.40 -11.64 7.47
C PHE A 62 -2.73 -12.62 6.51
N GLU A 63 -2.90 -13.93 6.76
CA GLU A 63 -2.32 -14.98 5.92
C GLU A 63 -2.78 -14.90 4.44
N GLY A 64 -3.98 -14.35 4.19
CA GLY A 64 -4.53 -14.18 2.83
C GLY A 64 -4.22 -12.84 2.17
N THR A 65 -3.52 -11.90 2.82
CA THR A 65 -3.27 -10.56 2.27
C THR A 65 -1.83 -10.40 1.77
N PRO A 66 -1.59 -10.50 0.44
CA PRO A 66 -0.27 -10.36 -0.14
C PRO A 66 0.22 -8.92 -0.08
N CYS A 67 1.51 -8.74 0.17
CA CYS A 67 2.20 -7.47 0.25
C CYS A 67 3.49 -7.50 -0.55
N PHE A 68 3.79 -6.43 -1.28
CA PHE A 68 5.09 -6.20 -1.87
C PHE A 68 6.10 -5.73 -0.83
N LEU A 69 7.32 -6.22 -0.92
CA LEU A 69 8.51 -5.66 -0.30
C LEU A 69 9.48 -5.32 -1.42
N LEU A 70 9.88 -4.05 -1.51
CA LEU A 70 10.64 -3.53 -2.63
C LEU A 70 11.85 -2.74 -2.12
N ASN A 71 13.03 -3.02 -2.66
CA ASN A 71 14.16 -2.11 -2.59
C ASN A 71 14.20 -1.32 -3.90
N LEU A 72 13.94 -0.01 -3.83
CA LEU A 72 13.90 0.85 -5.02
C LEU A 72 15.29 1.25 -5.52
N GLY A 73 16.38 0.88 -4.80
CA GLY A 73 17.76 1.25 -5.13
C GLY A 73 18.05 2.76 -5.00
N ARG A 74 17.07 3.55 -4.59
CA ARG A 74 17.14 5.01 -4.43
C ARG A 74 16.30 5.46 -3.25
N PRO A 75 16.65 6.57 -2.58
CA PRO A 75 15.86 7.12 -1.49
C PRO A 75 14.43 7.48 -1.93
N THR A 76 13.50 7.32 -1.01
CA THR A 76 12.09 7.72 -1.20
C THR A 76 11.86 9.19 -0.82
N VAL A 77 10.77 9.75 -1.32
CA VAL A 77 10.24 11.02 -0.80
C VAL A 77 9.73 10.78 0.64
N GLN A 78 9.94 11.75 1.50
CA GLN A 78 9.50 11.67 2.90
C GLN A 78 8.32 12.59 3.16
N ASN A 79 7.49 12.23 4.14
CA ASN A 79 6.35 13.02 4.59
C ASN A 79 5.39 13.38 3.45
N VAL A 80 5.02 12.38 2.64
CA VAL A 80 4.11 12.56 1.52
C VAL A 80 2.68 12.62 2.01
N GLU A 81 1.99 13.73 1.78
CA GLU A 81 0.56 13.85 2.03
C GLU A 81 -0.25 13.08 0.99
N LEU A 82 -1.13 12.21 1.45
CA LEU A 82 -1.94 11.33 0.63
C LEU A 82 -3.39 11.34 1.13
N LYS A 83 -4.30 10.94 0.25
CA LYS A 83 -5.73 10.82 0.56
C LYS A 83 -6.27 9.47 0.12
N THR A 84 -7.19 8.94 0.90
CA THR A 84 -7.97 7.76 0.54
C THR A 84 -9.17 8.15 -0.30
N GLU A 85 -9.79 7.16 -0.96
CA GLU A 85 -11.07 7.33 -1.70
C GLU A 85 -12.17 7.98 -0.85
N LYS A 86 -12.22 7.64 0.45
CA LYS A 86 -13.20 8.18 1.41
C LYS A 86 -12.83 9.55 1.97
N GLY A 87 -11.79 10.22 1.42
CA GLY A 87 -11.38 11.57 1.80
C GLY A 87 -10.52 11.66 3.06
N GLY A 88 -10.16 10.53 3.71
CA GLY A 88 -9.23 10.54 4.83
C GLY A 88 -7.82 10.93 4.38
N SER A 89 -7.22 11.94 5.03
CA SER A 89 -5.84 12.38 4.76
C SER A 89 -4.86 11.69 5.70
N TYR A 90 -3.64 11.43 5.22
CA TYR A 90 -2.55 10.87 6.02
C TYR A 90 -1.20 11.30 5.45
N VAL A 91 -0.17 11.22 6.28
CA VAL A 91 1.21 11.49 5.86
C VAL A 91 1.98 10.18 5.86
N TRP A 92 2.47 9.78 4.69
CA TRP A 92 3.34 8.62 4.56
C TRP A 92 4.78 9.03 4.90
N PRO A 93 5.46 8.35 5.86
CA PRO A 93 6.75 8.83 6.40
C PRO A 93 7.95 8.61 5.47
N GLY A 94 7.82 7.77 4.46
CA GLY A 94 8.93 7.37 3.58
C GLY A 94 9.32 5.90 3.78
N GLY A 95 10.33 5.47 3.04
CA GLY A 95 10.92 4.13 3.14
C GLY A 95 11.84 3.97 4.35
N VAL A 96 12.24 2.73 4.60
CA VAL A 96 13.15 2.32 5.66
C VAL A 96 14.48 1.79 5.10
N GLY A 97 15.37 1.32 5.97
CA GLY A 97 16.72 0.87 5.63
C GLY A 97 17.74 2.02 5.62
N ALA A 98 19.02 1.69 5.49
CA ALA A 98 20.11 2.65 5.56
C ALA A 98 19.95 3.81 4.55
N ASN A 99 19.48 3.51 3.34
CA ASN A 99 19.28 4.49 2.27
C ASN A 99 17.81 4.95 2.14
N ARG A 100 16.92 4.55 3.06
CA ARG A 100 15.47 4.80 2.97
C ARG A 100 14.86 4.39 1.61
N SER A 101 15.38 3.31 1.04
CA SER A 101 14.99 2.80 -0.28
C SER A 101 14.04 1.61 -0.22
N ILE A 102 13.78 1.07 0.98
CA ILE A 102 12.95 -0.11 1.18
C ILE A 102 11.55 0.33 1.54
N VAL A 103 10.58 -0.17 0.79
CA VAL A 103 9.15 0.15 0.96
C VAL A 103 8.32 -1.13 0.94
N SER A 104 7.15 -1.06 1.54
CA SER A 104 6.20 -2.16 1.48
C SER A 104 4.77 -1.65 1.32
N TYR A 105 4.02 -2.32 0.44
CA TYR A 105 2.63 -1.96 0.13
C TYR A 105 1.77 -3.21 -0.03
N SER A 106 0.49 -3.09 0.24
CA SER A 106 -0.47 -4.11 -0.15
C SER A 106 -0.33 -4.41 -1.65
N ALA A 107 -0.22 -5.69 -2.01
CA ALA A 107 -0.22 -6.12 -3.41
C ALA A 107 -1.64 -6.29 -4.00
N ILE A 108 -2.64 -5.75 -3.31
CA ILE A 108 -4.04 -5.74 -3.71
C ILE A 108 -4.31 -4.40 -4.40
N CYS A 109 -4.56 -4.41 -5.71
CA CYS A 109 -4.84 -3.22 -6.51
C CYS A 109 -6.06 -2.45 -5.96
N ALA A 110 -5.90 -1.15 -5.74
CA ALA A 110 -6.94 -0.32 -5.14
C ALA A 110 -8.18 -0.11 -6.02
N HIS A 111 -8.12 -0.47 -7.31
CA HIS A 111 -9.28 -0.38 -8.20
C HIS A 111 -10.22 -1.58 -8.02
N ARG A 112 -9.83 -2.77 -8.48
CA ARG A 112 -10.68 -3.99 -8.46
C ARG A 112 -10.14 -5.11 -7.59
N MET A 113 -9.19 -4.82 -6.71
CA MET A 113 -8.59 -5.79 -5.79
C MET A 113 -7.89 -6.95 -6.51
N THR A 114 -7.41 -6.74 -7.75
CA THR A 114 -6.52 -7.69 -8.41
C THR A 114 -5.27 -7.88 -7.56
N TYR A 115 -4.84 -9.13 -7.37
CA TYR A 115 -3.73 -9.49 -6.48
C TYR A 115 -2.93 -10.66 -7.04
N PRO A 116 -1.68 -10.86 -6.61
CA PRO A 116 -0.89 -12.02 -6.99
C PRO A 116 -1.49 -13.32 -6.46
N THR A 117 -1.64 -14.30 -7.34
CA THR A 117 -2.03 -15.68 -7.00
C THR A 117 -0.88 -16.63 -7.33
N ARG A 118 -0.94 -17.88 -6.87
CA ARG A 118 0.04 -18.90 -7.24
C ARG A 118 0.10 -19.17 -8.75
N GLN A 119 -0.95 -18.89 -9.48
CA GLN A 119 -1.01 -19.12 -10.92
C GLN A 119 -0.56 -17.92 -11.73
N ILE A 120 -1.05 -16.72 -11.37
CA ILE A 120 -0.85 -15.53 -12.19
C ILE A 120 -0.84 -14.25 -11.32
N SER A 121 0.03 -13.31 -11.68
CA SER A 121 -0.02 -11.94 -11.19
C SER A 121 -0.18 -10.95 -12.33
N PHE A 122 -1.15 -10.05 -12.20
CA PHE A 122 -1.36 -8.90 -13.08
C PHE A 122 -0.78 -7.61 -12.49
N ILE A 123 -0.28 -7.63 -11.27
CA ILE A 123 0.29 -6.47 -10.59
C ILE A 123 1.73 -6.77 -10.16
N SER A 124 2.66 -5.87 -10.49
CA SER A 124 4.07 -5.98 -10.11
C SER A 124 4.76 -4.63 -10.15
N TYR A 125 5.85 -4.48 -9.43
CA TYR A 125 6.77 -3.36 -9.60
C TYR A 125 7.61 -3.55 -10.86
N ARG A 126 7.88 -2.45 -11.55
CA ARG A 126 8.67 -2.41 -12.78
C ARG A 126 9.72 -1.30 -12.68
N ASP A 127 10.95 -1.71 -12.71
CA ASP A 127 12.12 -0.82 -12.74
C ASP A 127 12.31 -0.16 -14.11
N ARG A 128 11.81 -0.81 -15.18
CA ARG A 128 11.91 -0.35 -16.57
C ARG A 128 10.54 -0.17 -17.21
N ALA A 129 10.46 0.73 -18.20
CA ALA A 129 9.27 0.84 -19.04
C ALA A 129 9.02 -0.46 -19.80
N SER A 130 7.74 -0.78 -20.05
CA SER A 130 7.40 -1.90 -20.95
C SER A 130 7.83 -1.61 -22.38
N ALA A 131 8.06 -2.65 -23.17
CA ALA A 131 8.37 -2.51 -24.59
C ALA A 131 7.26 -1.78 -25.37
N SER A 132 6.00 -1.93 -24.92
CA SER A 132 4.83 -1.24 -25.48
C SER A 132 4.70 0.21 -25.02
N LYS A 133 5.58 0.70 -24.13
CA LYS A 133 5.52 2.04 -23.51
C LYS A 133 4.21 2.34 -22.75
N ILE A 134 3.41 1.34 -22.44
CA ILE A 134 2.16 1.48 -21.71
C ILE A 134 2.44 1.75 -20.24
N SER A 135 3.45 1.10 -19.63
CA SER A 135 3.84 1.31 -18.25
C SER A 135 5.05 2.21 -18.10
N ARG A 136 5.00 3.09 -17.08
CA ARG A 136 6.15 3.93 -16.71
C ARG A 136 7.20 3.10 -15.96
N PRO A 137 8.49 3.44 -16.06
CA PRO A 137 9.52 2.81 -15.23
C PRO A 137 9.37 3.24 -13.77
N ASN A 138 9.89 2.42 -12.88
CA ASN A 138 9.87 2.64 -11.43
C ASN A 138 8.46 2.80 -10.82
N THR A 139 7.48 2.06 -11.35
CA THR A 139 6.10 2.06 -10.86
C THR A 139 5.64 0.66 -10.47
N ILE A 140 4.69 0.58 -9.52
CA ILE A 140 3.86 -0.61 -9.37
C ILE A 140 2.75 -0.49 -10.40
N HIS A 141 2.67 -1.44 -11.33
CA HIS A 141 1.70 -1.42 -12.42
C HIS A 141 0.75 -2.63 -12.32
N CYS A 142 -0.55 -2.36 -12.43
CA CYS A 142 -1.60 -3.37 -12.50
C CYS A 142 -2.09 -3.50 -13.94
N CYS A 143 -1.70 -4.59 -14.63
CA CYS A 143 -2.06 -4.85 -16.02
C CYS A 143 -3.54 -5.24 -16.24
N SER A 144 -4.29 -5.45 -15.18
CA SER A 144 -5.73 -5.72 -15.32
C SER A 144 -6.47 -4.52 -15.91
N GLU A 145 -6.19 -3.32 -15.38
CA GLU A 145 -6.84 -2.07 -15.84
C GLU A 145 -5.89 -0.86 -15.80
N HIS A 146 -4.60 -1.11 -15.90
CA HIS A 146 -3.55 -0.11 -16.08
C HIS A 146 -3.48 0.97 -14.98
N SER A 147 -3.80 0.62 -13.73
CA SER A 147 -3.48 1.50 -12.60
C SER A 147 -2.00 1.48 -12.32
N GLU A 148 -1.39 2.66 -12.22
CA GLU A 148 0.02 2.87 -11.92
C GLU A 148 0.19 3.60 -10.60
N TYR A 149 1.15 3.15 -9.80
CA TYR A 149 1.44 3.70 -8.48
C TYR A 149 2.92 4.03 -8.35
N ASP A 150 3.24 5.16 -7.70
CA ASP A 150 4.60 5.61 -7.40
C ASP A 150 5.07 5.07 -6.05
N PRO A 151 5.87 3.98 -5.99
CA PRO A 151 6.31 3.43 -4.72
C PRO A 151 7.30 4.33 -3.97
N ALA A 152 7.95 5.28 -4.65
CA ALA A 152 8.85 6.22 -4.01
C ALA A 152 8.12 7.37 -3.30
N ALA A 153 6.81 7.51 -3.52
CA ALA A 153 5.97 8.55 -2.92
C ALA A 153 4.66 7.97 -2.32
N GLY A 154 4.79 6.91 -1.49
CA GLY A 154 3.68 6.33 -0.75
C GLY A 154 2.67 5.57 -1.60
N ALA A 155 3.09 5.03 -2.74
CA ALA A 155 2.26 4.36 -3.74
C ALA A 155 1.08 5.23 -4.21
N ARG A 156 1.27 6.55 -4.30
CA ARG A 156 0.26 7.45 -4.88
C ARG A 156 -0.08 7.04 -6.31
N VAL A 157 -1.32 7.25 -6.69
CA VAL A 157 -1.78 6.94 -8.05
C VAL A 157 -1.18 7.94 -9.04
N LEU A 158 -0.58 7.42 -10.11
CA LEU A 158 -0.02 8.19 -11.21
C LEU A 158 -0.92 8.16 -12.45
N ALA A 159 -1.60 7.04 -12.68
CA ALA A 159 -2.48 6.84 -13.82
C ALA A 159 -3.46 5.69 -13.56
N GLY A 160 -4.48 5.59 -14.42
CA GLY A 160 -5.48 4.54 -14.38
C GLY A 160 -6.62 4.80 -13.40
N PRO A 161 -7.52 3.83 -13.23
CA PRO A 161 -8.78 4.03 -12.53
C PRO A 161 -8.71 3.83 -11.01
N ALA A 162 -7.55 3.59 -10.42
CA ALA A 162 -7.45 3.41 -8.97
C ALA A 162 -7.86 4.69 -8.22
N PRO A 163 -8.81 4.61 -7.26
CA PRO A 163 -9.33 5.80 -6.58
C PRO A 163 -8.44 6.28 -5.44
N GLN A 164 -7.44 5.49 -5.03
CA GLN A 164 -6.58 5.79 -3.90
C GLN A 164 -5.22 5.09 -4.02
N PRO A 165 -4.20 5.51 -3.23
CA PRO A 165 -2.93 4.81 -3.11
C PRO A 165 -3.10 3.36 -2.62
N LEU A 166 -2.12 2.50 -2.90
CA LEU A 166 -2.03 1.21 -2.20
C LEU A 166 -1.79 1.46 -0.71
N SER A 167 -2.42 0.66 0.14
CA SER A 167 -2.15 0.73 1.58
C SER A 167 -0.69 0.42 1.86
N ALA A 168 0.00 1.32 2.56
CA ALA A 168 1.37 1.10 2.98
C ALA A 168 1.42 0.10 4.13
N ILE A 169 2.39 -0.82 4.09
CA ILE A 169 2.75 -1.66 5.21
C ILE A 169 3.89 -0.98 5.95
N LEU A 170 3.68 -0.69 7.21
CA LEU A 170 4.67 -0.05 8.06
C LEU A 170 5.74 -1.07 8.45
N LEU A 171 6.99 -0.73 8.14
CA LEU A 171 8.15 -1.53 8.48
C LEU A 171 8.99 -0.81 9.54
N GLU A 172 9.54 -1.57 10.47
CA GLU A 172 10.68 -1.15 11.30
C GLU A 172 11.95 -1.80 10.75
N HIS A 173 13.03 -1.02 10.72
CA HIS A 173 14.37 -1.49 10.41
C HIS A 173 15.24 -1.39 11.65
N ASP A 174 15.74 -2.53 12.13
CA ASP A 174 16.77 -2.57 13.16
C ASP A 174 18.13 -2.42 12.49
N ALA A 175 18.79 -1.29 12.68
CA ALA A 175 20.08 -1.00 12.07
C ALA A 175 21.21 -1.85 12.63
N ALA A 176 21.10 -2.37 13.86
CA ALA A 176 22.16 -3.19 14.47
C ALA A 176 22.19 -4.61 13.89
N SER A 177 21.04 -5.21 13.67
CA SER A 177 20.89 -6.55 13.07
C SER A 177 20.60 -6.52 11.58
N ASP A 178 20.35 -5.33 11.01
CA ASP A 178 19.91 -5.10 9.62
C ASP A 178 18.62 -5.84 9.26
N THR A 179 17.70 -6.01 10.21
CA THR A 179 16.49 -6.80 10.02
C THR A 179 15.24 -5.93 9.85
N LEU A 180 14.21 -6.50 9.25
CA LEU A 180 12.94 -5.85 8.96
C LEU A 180 11.79 -6.52 9.70
N THR A 181 10.90 -5.71 10.27
CA THR A 181 9.68 -6.17 10.96
C THR A 181 8.47 -5.39 10.45
N ALA A 182 7.43 -6.08 10.02
CA ALA A 182 6.13 -5.48 9.72
C ALA A 182 5.38 -5.23 11.02
N ILE A 183 4.81 -4.02 11.19
CA ILE A 183 4.19 -3.57 12.44
C ILE A 183 2.77 -3.04 12.28
N GLY A 184 2.34 -2.74 11.05
CA GLY A 184 1.05 -2.11 10.83
C GLY A 184 0.84 -1.70 9.40
N THR A 185 -0.21 -0.91 9.21
CA THR A 185 -0.62 -0.36 7.91
C THR A 185 -0.93 1.13 8.02
N LEU A 186 -0.87 1.81 6.88
CA LEU A 186 -1.23 3.22 6.77
C LEU A 186 -1.93 3.47 5.43
N GLY A 187 -3.01 4.24 5.45
CA GLY A 187 -3.82 4.56 4.27
C GLY A 187 -5.08 3.73 4.17
N GLY A 188 -5.68 3.69 2.99
CA GLY A 188 -6.97 3.03 2.74
C GLY A 188 -6.87 1.51 2.67
N GLU A 189 -7.03 0.83 3.80
CA GLU A 189 -7.13 -0.63 3.83
C GLU A 189 -8.38 -1.12 3.10
N MET A 190 -8.23 -2.16 2.31
CA MET A 190 -9.31 -2.81 1.58
C MET A 190 -9.52 -4.27 2.00
N PHE A 191 -8.91 -4.71 3.10
CA PHE A 191 -8.86 -6.13 3.47
C PHE A 191 -10.22 -6.76 3.70
N ASN A 192 -11.16 -6.08 4.36
CA ASN A 192 -12.51 -6.62 4.57
C ASN A 192 -13.25 -6.84 3.24
N ALA A 193 -13.27 -5.81 2.39
CA ALA A 193 -13.88 -5.90 1.06
C ALA A 193 -13.17 -6.95 0.17
N PHE A 194 -11.84 -7.09 0.31
CA PHE A 194 -11.06 -8.11 -0.37
C PHE A 194 -11.47 -9.52 0.07
N PHE A 195 -11.60 -9.75 1.37
CA PHE A 195 -12.05 -11.04 1.90
C PHE A 195 -13.48 -11.39 1.50
N GLU A 196 -14.38 -10.41 1.49
CA GLU A 196 -15.76 -10.60 1.04
C GLU A 196 -15.80 -10.96 -0.46
N LYS A 197 -15.08 -10.22 -1.28
CA LYS A 197 -15.04 -10.42 -2.74
C LYS A 197 -14.46 -11.77 -3.15
N PHE A 198 -13.43 -12.23 -2.47
CA PHE A 198 -12.69 -13.43 -2.84
C PHE A 198 -12.86 -14.59 -1.84
N GLU A 199 -13.89 -14.55 -1.00
CA GLU A 199 -14.13 -15.51 0.07
C GLU A 199 -13.95 -16.96 -0.39
N PHE A 200 -14.67 -17.37 -1.42
CA PHE A 200 -14.63 -18.73 -1.95
C PHE A 200 -13.23 -19.12 -2.43
N LYS A 201 -12.57 -18.24 -3.20
CA LYS A 201 -11.24 -18.48 -3.70
C LYS A 201 -10.20 -18.59 -2.59
N LEU A 202 -10.26 -17.69 -1.62
CA LEU A 202 -9.36 -17.71 -0.47
C LEU A 202 -9.58 -18.92 0.41
N ALA A 203 -10.83 -19.39 0.56
CA ALA A 203 -11.13 -20.62 1.27
C ALA A 203 -10.51 -21.85 0.57
N LEU A 204 -10.49 -21.89 -0.78
CA LEU A 204 -9.80 -22.95 -1.53
C LEU A 204 -8.28 -22.86 -1.40
N ASP A 205 -7.71 -21.64 -1.47
CA ASP A 205 -6.25 -21.44 -1.48
C ASP A 205 -5.62 -21.63 -0.08
N TYR A 206 -6.34 -21.28 1.00
CA TYR A 206 -5.82 -21.24 2.39
C TYR A 206 -6.55 -22.17 3.37
N GLY A 207 -7.77 -22.61 3.05
CA GLY A 207 -8.72 -23.22 3.98
C GLY A 207 -9.68 -22.19 4.59
N ALA A 208 -10.86 -22.63 5.01
CA ALA A 208 -12.03 -21.79 5.28
C ALA A 208 -11.76 -20.47 6.02
N ASP A 209 -11.18 -20.50 7.21
CA ASP A 209 -10.97 -19.28 8.01
C ASP A 209 -9.50 -18.82 8.03
N ARG A 210 -8.61 -19.57 7.42
CA ARG A 210 -7.18 -19.34 7.54
C ARG A 210 -6.72 -18.05 6.86
N ALA A 211 -7.36 -17.68 5.74
CA ALA A 211 -7.03 -16.45 5.04
C ALA A 211 -7.17 -15.19 5.94
N ARG A 212 -8.10 -15.20 6.89
CA ARG A 212 -8.35 -14.10 7.83
C ARG A 212 -7.53 -14.21 9.13
N ARG A 213 -6.72 -15.26 9.30
CA ARG A 213 -5.85 -15.39 10.45
C ARG A 213 -4.77 -14.32 10.45
N ARG A 214 -4.58 -13.67 11.59
CA ARG A 214 -3.51 -12.67 11.74
C ARG A 214 -2.14 -13.32 11.71
N VAL A 215 -1.22 -12.66 11.06
CA VAL A 215 0.20 -13.03 11.03
C VAL A 215 0.89 -12.43 12.24
N ALA A 216 1.68 -13.24 12.96
CA ALA A 216 2.44 -12.84 14.13
C ALA A 216 3.79 -13.58 14.18
N GLY A 217 4.75 -13.00 14.91
CA GLY A 217 6.07 -13.59 15.12
C GLY A 217 6.96 -13.49 13.90
N VAL A 218 6.89 -14.44 12.97
CA VAL A 218 7.71 -14.45 11.76
C VAL A 218 6.85 -14.63 10.50
N VAL A 219 7.28 -14.02 9.39
CA VAL A 219 6.63 -14.18 8.08
C VAL A 219 7.67 -14.39 7.00
N PRO A 220 7.53 -15.47 6.19
CA PRO A 220 8.46 -15.73 5.10
C PRO A 220 8.25 -14.75 3.95
N VAL A 221 9.38 -14.35 3.38
CA VAL A 221 9.45 -13.53 2.16
C VAL A 221 9.97 -14.41 1.03
N THR A 222 9.30 -14.33 -0.12
CA THR A 222 9.72 -15.01 -1.34
C THR A 222 9.74 -14.01 -2.50
N THR A 223 10.38 -14.33 -3.62
CA THR A 223 10.25 -13.48 -4.81
C THR A 223 8.89 -13.72 -5.48
N LEU A 224 8.35 -12.71 -6.16
CA LEU A 224 7.12 -12.87 -6.94
C LEU A 224 7.30 -13.94 -8.03
N GLN A 225 8.51 -14.12 -8.55
CA GLN A 225 8.82 -15.15 -9.53
C GLN A 225 8.69 -16.58 -8.95
N ASN A 226 9.13 -16.79 -7.71
CA ASN A 226 8.99 -18.08 -7.03
C ASN A 226 7.56 -18.31 -6.55
N PHE A 227 6.84 -17.24 -6.20
CA PHE A 227 5.46 -17.33 -5.74
C PHE A 227 4.48 -17.67 -6.86
N CYS A 228 4.64 -17.08 -8.04
CA CYS A 228 3.65 -17.04 -9.10
C CYS A 228 4.20 -17.66 -10.39
N LYS A 229 3.45 -18.61 -10.99
CA LYS A 229 3.86 -19.27 -12.24
C LYS A 229 3.96 -18.32 -13.43
N GLN A 230 3.11 -17.29 -13.48
CA GLN A 230 3.07 -16.35 -14.59
C GLN A 230 2.91 -14.91 -14.07
N GLN A 231 3.71 -14.00 -14.63
CA GLN A 231 3.58 -12.58 -14.42
C GLN A 231 3.18 -11.90 -15.73
N VAL A 232 2.05 -11.21 -15.73
CA VAL A 232 1.60 -10.44 -16.89
C VAL A 232 2.39 -9.14 -16.98
N LYS A 233 3.01 -8.92 -18.15
CA LYS A 233 3.74 -7.70 -18.48
C LYS A 233 2.99 -6.98 -19.60
N CYS A 234 2.44 -5.83 -19.32
CA CYS A 234 1.76 -4.96 -20.29
C CYS A 234 2.59 -3.71 -20.62
#